data_52403f8e9b755b3133d8633fb5547fbf
#
_entry.id   52403f8e9b755b3133d8633fb5547fbf
#
_cell.length_a   1.000
_cell.length_b   1.000
_cell.length_c   1.000
_cell.angle_alpha   90.00
_cell.angle_beta   90.00
_cell.angle_gamma   90.00
#
_symmetry.space_group_name_H-M   'P 1'
#
loop_
_entity.id
_entity.type
_entity.pdbx_description
1 polymer ?
#
loop_
_entity_poly.entity_id
_entity_poly.type
_entity_poly.pdbx_seq_one_letter_code
_entity_poly.pdbx_strand_id
1 'polypeptide(L)'
;LLRLWNLTGLSAPAWHFVKLVYVCLLCVAVLFQYRSLRYLWPDDWEPVSCCYLILVCCNLPMILDSSFVYGEIPSFAMLSVGLFLLLKLLADCIPAHSVETTSPNDTRVVGTSHALSAVTVFTALGSILFLTLSVMLRKNSLILIIAVLLVLFFEALRPGRSGRACIGLMAMAVCLTITSVGVLPLVQKCYEKKAGNTLSSGVTAMSYFAMGMQESSRGCGWYNGFNIDTYDAAGMNSDAANAISRAAINERIAYFREHPGYAVNFHLHKHLSQWADGTYASRQATLATYGGRSDFLKEVYEGSLASAYIEWGNAWQNVLYLGMLLFCIATVRKRRPGNGSANAAANDDFRFRNICLYTYTGLIAVLGGFLFHTIWEANSRYIFVYSLLLMPYCAAGIHDGLVRLAAWRS
;
A
#
# COMPACT_ATOMS: atom_id res chain seq x y z
N LEU A 1 -20.89 -0.96 -12.58
CA LEU A 1 -20.25 -1.48 -13.79
C LEU A 1 -21.24 -2.27 -14.68
N LEU A 2 -21.96 -3.26 -14.15
CA LEU A 2 -22.92 -4.07 -14.92
C LEU A 2 -24.05 -3.22 -15.54
N ARG A 3 -24.56 -2.20 -14.84
CA ARG A 3 -25.53 -1.26 -15.41
C ARG A 3 -24.96 -0.44 -16.57
N LEU A 4 -23.71 0.01 -16.45
CA LEU A 4 -23.02 0.70 -17.55
C LEU A 4 -22.84 -0.24 -18.76
N TRP A 5 -22.47 -1.49 -18.50
CA TRP A 5 -22.38 -2.50 -19.54
C TRP A 5 -23.70 -2.68 -20.29
N ASN A 6 -24.81 -2.82 -19.59
CA ASN A 6 -26.13 -2.97 -20.19
C ASN A 6 -26.53 -1.76 -21.05
N LEU A 7 -26.01 -0.56 -20.76
CA LEU A 7 -26.25 0.64 -21.57
C LEU A 7 -25.48 0.64 -22.90
N THR A 8 -24.38 -0.15 -23.01
CA THR A 8 -23.59 -0.22 -24.26
C THR A 8 -24.27 -1.02 -25.37
N GLY A 9 -25.25 -1.87 -25.06
CA GLY A 9 -25.93 -2.76 -26.01
C GLY A 9 -25.03 -3.85 -26.63
N LEU A 10 -23.80 -4.02 -26.15
CA LEU A 10 -22.84 -5.00 -26.65
C LEU A 10 -23.23 -6.43 -26.25
N SER A 11 -23.10 -7.38 -27.18
CA SER A 11 -23.40 -8.80 -26.95
C SER A 11 -22.31 -9.59 -26.25
N ALA A 12 -21.11 -8.99 -26.01
CA ALA A 12 -20.02 -9.64 -25.34
C ALA A 12 -20.34 -9.89 -23.84
N PRO A 13 -19.74 -10.92 -23.20
CA PRO A 13 -19.97 -11.17 -21.78
C PRO A 13 -19.55 -9.99 -20.90
N ALA A 14 -20.39 -9.62 -19.93
CA ALA A 14 -20.15 -8.50 -19.00
C ALA A 14 -18.80 -8.59 -18.26
N TRP A 15 -18.29 -9.79 -18.06
CA TRP A 15 -16.98 -10.02 -17.44
C TRP A 15 -15.80 -9.48 -18.24
N HIS A 16 -15.88 -9.47 -19.57
CA HIS A 16 -14.83 -8.86 -20.41
C HIS A 16 -14.76 -7.35 -20.19
N PHE A 17 -15.90 -6.69 -20.07
CA PHE A 17 -15.95 -5.28 -19.73
C PHE A 17 -15.35 -4.99 -18.34
N VAL A 18 -15.70 -5.80 -17.35
CA VAL A 18 -15.14 -5.65 -15.99
C VAL A 18 -13.61 -5.80 -16.01
N LYS A 19 -13.08 -6.81 -16.70
CA LYS A 19 -11.63 -7.01 -16.86
C LYS A 19 -10.96 -5.83 -17.57
N LEU A 20 -11.58 -5.28 -18.62
CA LEU A 20 -11.08 -4.09 -19.30
C LEU A 20 -11.00 -2.89 -18.34
N VAL A 21 -12.02 -2.68 -17.51
CA VAL A 21 -12.00 -1.64 -16.46
C VAL A 21 -10.86 -1.87 -15.49
N TYR A 22 -10.56 -3.12 -15.10
CA TYR A 22 -9.45 -3.46 -14.22
C TYR A 22 -8.08 -3.14 -14.86
N VAL A 23 -7.91 -3.42 -16.14
CA VAL A 23 -6.71 -3.01 -16.89
C VAL A 23 -6.59 -1.49 -16.91
N CYS A 24 -7.65 -0.75 -17.18
CA CYS A 24 -7.64 0.71 -17.14
C CYS A 24 -7.29 1.24 -15.76
N LEU A 25 -7.84 0.65 -14.69
CA LEU A 25 -7.52 1.03 -13.31
C LEU A 25 -6.06 0.74 -12.95
N LEU A 26 -5.51 -0.39 -13.44
CA LEU A 26 -4.09 -0.67 -13.28
C LEU A 26 -3.21 0.36 -13.98
N CYS A 27 -3.56 0.75 -15.21
CA CYS A 27 -2.86 1.83 -15.93
C CYS A 27 -2.95 3.17 -15.16
N VAL A 28 -4.10 3.50 -14.57
CA VAL A 28 -4.26 4.67 -13.70
C VAL A 28 -3.32 4.58 -12.49
N ALA A 29 -3.27 3.42 -11.82
CA ALA A 29 -2.38 3.22 -10.68
C ALA A 29 -0.91 3.46 -11.05
N VAL A 30 -0.45 2.83 -12.13
CA VAL A 30 0.93 2.97 -12.64
C VAL A 30 1.23 4.42 -13.01
N LEU A 31 0.32 5.10 -13.72
CA LEU A 31 0.48 6.50 -14.11
C LEU A 31 0.65 7.42 -12.89
N PHE A 32 -0.17 7.24 -11.86
CA PHE A 32 -0.11 8.10 -10.67
C PHE A 32 1.09 7.76 -9.77
N GLN A 33 1.52 6.50 -9.70
CA GLN A 33 2.80 6.17 -9.07
C GLN A 33 3.98 6.78 -9.84
N TYR A 34 4.01 6.65 -11.18
CA TYR A 34 5.02 7.29 -12.02
C TYR A 34 5.10 8.81 -11.78
N ARG A 35 3.96 9.48 -11.74
CA ARG A 35 3.90 10.93 -11.45
C ARG A 35 4.37 11.27 -10.04
N SER A 36 4.17 10.38 -9.08
CA SER A 36 4.62 10.56 -7.69
C SER A 36 6.14 10.59 -7.57
N LEU A 37 6.88 9.94 -8.48
CA LEU A 37 8.34 9.90 -8.45
C LEU A 37 8.97 11.29 -8.52
N ARG A 38 8.33 12.26 -9.19
CA ARG A 38 8.80 13.66 -9.27
C ARG A 38 8.79 14.37 -7.90
N TYR A 39 7.90 13.96 -7.00
CA TYR A 39 7.82 14.50 -5.64
C TYR A 39 8.69 13.72 -4.66
N LEU A 40 8.92 12.44 -4.94
CA LEU A 40 9.74 11.58 -4.09
C LEU A 40 11.24 11.77 -4.35
N TRP A 41 11.63 11.95 -5.62
CA TRP A 41 13.03 12.11 -6.07
C TRP A 41 13.13 13.21 -7.14
N PRO A 42 12.94 14.49 -6.79
CA PRO A 42 12.89 15.58 -7.76
C PRO A 42 14.16 15.70 -8.61
N ASP A 43 15.33 15.45 -8.02
CA ASP A 43 16.63 15.59 -8.69
C ASP A 43 16.95 14.41 -9.63
N ASP A 44 16.49 13.20 -9.28
CA ASP A 44 16.78 11.95 -9.99
C ASP A 44 15.52 11.33 -10.64
N TRP A 45 14.43 12.10 -10.82
CA TRP A 45 13.13 11.53 -11.20
C TRP A 45 13.15 10.81 -12.55
N GLU A 46 13.90 11.28 -13.53
CA GLU A 46 13.96 10.69 -14.88
C GLU A 46 14.59 9.29 -14.87
N PRO A 47 15.82 9.08 -14.37
CA PRO A 47 16.41 7.75 -14.33
C PRO A 47 15.70 6.81 -13.37
N VAL A 48 15.18 7.30 -12.25
CA VAL A 48 14.34 6.48 -11.34
C VAL A 48 13.06 6.05 -12.03
N SER A 49 12.46 6.92 -12.85
CA SER A 49 11.26 6.58 -13.63
C SER A 49 11.54 5.52 -14.69
N CYS A 50 12.70 5.54 -15.34
CA CYS A 50 13.10 4.46 -16.25
C CYS A 50 13.19 3.11 -15.53
N CYS A 51 13.87 3.07 -14.38
CA CYS A 51 13.95 1.85 -13.56
C CYS A 51 12.56 1.38 -13.11
N TYR A 52 11.68 2.30 -12.71
CA TYR A 52 10.31 2.01 -12.31
C TYR A 52 9.51 1.39 -13.46
N LEU A 53 9.55 1.97 -14.66
CA LEU A 53 8.83 1.44 -15.82
C LEU A 53 9.32 0.04 -16.21
N ILE A 54 10.62 -0.22 -16.15
CA ILE A 54 11.16 -1.57 -16.37
C ILE A 54 10.57 -2.56 -15.34
N LEU A 55 10.56 -2.19 -14.06
CA LEU A 55 9.96 -3.03 -13.01
C LEU A 55 8.47 -3.30 -13.27
N VAL A 56 7.71 -2.29 -13.70
CA VAL A 56 6.29 -2.43 -14.06
C VAL A 56 6.11 -3.40 -15.23
N CYS A 57 6.86 -3.22 -16.31
CA CYS A 57 6.75 -4.05 -17.52
C CYS A 57 7.15 -5.51 -17.25
N CYS A 58 8.07 -5.74 -16.33
CA CYS A 58 8.53 -7.09 -15.96
C CYS A 58 7.65 -7.77 -14.89
N ASN A 59 6.67 -7.05 -14.31
CA ASN A 59 5.79 -7.62 -13.28
C ASN A 59 4.61 -8.40 -13.90
N LEU A 60 4.89 -9.58 -14.41
CA LEU A 60 3.85 -10.45 -15.00
C LEU A 60 2.72 -10.79 -14.01
N PRO A 61 2.99 -11.12 -12.73
CA PRO A 61 1.92 -11.34 -11.76
C PRO A 61 0.95 -10.16 -11.65
N MET A 62 1.44 -8.93 -11.66
CA MET A 62 0.60 -7.72 -11.64
C MET A 62 -0.27 -7.60 -12.89
N ILE A 63 0.31 -7.87 -14.06
CA ILE A 63 -0.42 -7.78 -15.34
C ILE A 63 -1.51 -8.84 -15.38
N LEU A 64 -1.20 -10.07 -14.99
CA LEU A 64 -2.14 -11.19 -15.03
C LEU A 64 -3.21 -11.08 -13.94
N ASP A 65 -2.90 -10.47 -12.78
CA ASP A 65 -3.89 -10.22 -11.71
C ASP A 65 -5.03 -9.29 -12.16
N SER A 66 -4.83 -8.48 -13.21
CA SER A 66 -5.91 -7.70 -13.83
C SER A 66 -7.05 -8.57 -14.39
N SER A 67 -6.80 -9.84 -14.65
CA SER A 67 -7.81 -10.83 -15.02
C SER A 67 -8.64 -11.34 -13.84
N PHE A 68 -8.17 -11.14 -12.61
CA PHE A 68 -8.85 -11.55 -11.39
C PHE A 68 -9.70 -10.39 -10.85
N VAL A 69 -11.02 -10.55 -10.93
CA VAL A 69 -11.98 -9.51 -10.52
C VAL A 69 -12.15 -9.54 -9.00
N TYR A 70 -11.29 -8.80 -8.31
CA TYR A 70 -11.34 -8.63 -6.86
C TYR A 70 -10.96 -7.20 -6.44
N GLY A 71 -10.95 -6.88 -5.16
CA GLY A 71 -10.80 -5.51 -4.66
C GLY A 71 -9.39 -4.90 -4.74
N GLU A 72 -8.34 -5.68 -5.01
CA GLU A 72 -6.94 -5.22 -4.95
C GLU A 72 -6.64 -4.12 -5.95
N ILE A 73 -6.82 -4.38 -7.24
CA ILE A 73 -6.50 -3.41 -8.31
C ILE A 73 -7.33 -2.13 -8.21
N PRO A 74 -8.68 -2.17 -8.07
CA PRO A 74 -9.45 -0.94 -7.91
C PRO A 74 -9.06 -0.14 -6.69
N SER A 75 -8.82 -0.82 -5.56
CA SER A 75 -8.37 -0.17 -4.32
C SER A 75 -7.01 0.47 -4.52
N PHE A 76 -6.06 -0.24 -5.14
CA PHE A 76 -4.72 0.27 -5.41
C PHE A 76 -4.72 1.46 -6.38
N ALA A 77 -5.60 1.48 -7.38
CA ALA A 77 -5.77 2.62 -8.27
C ALA A 77 -6.21 3.88 -7.51
N MET A 78 -7.27 3.75 -6.69
CA MET A 78 -7.74 4.86 -5.85
C MET A 78 -6.65 5.33 -4.89
N LEU A 79 -5.96 4.40 -4.27
CA LEU A 79 -4.85 4.64 -3.36
C LEU A 79 -3.72 5.42 -4.04
N SER A 80 -3.31 5.03 -5.24
CA SER A 80 -2.24 5.69 -6.00
C SER A 80 -2.60 7.14 -6.38
N VAL A 81 -3.86 7.38 -6.78
CA VAL A 81 -4.37 8.73 -7.03
C VAL A 81 -4.36 9.56 -5.74
N GLY A 82 -4.90 9.01 -4.65
CA GLY A 82 -4.96 9.69 -3.37
C GLY A 82 -3.59 10.05 -2.80
N LEU A 83 -2.61 9.12 -2.89
CA LEU A 83 -1.22 9.36 -2.49
C LEU A 83 -0.54 10.41 -3.37
N PHE A 84 -0.72 10.37 -4.67
CA PHE A 84 -0.17 11.39 -5.57
C PHE A 84 -0.67 12.79 -5.18
N LEU A 85 -1.97 12.95 -4.96
CA LEU A 85 -2.55 14.22 -4.54
C LEU A 85 -2.04 14.66 -3.17
N LEU A 86 -1.84 13.73 -2.23
CA LEU A 86 -1.22 14.00 -0.94
C LEU A 86 0.22 14.47 -1.09
N LEU A 87 1.04 13.74 -1.86
CA LEU A 87 2.44 14.11 -2.09
C LEU A 87 2.57 15.48 -2.75
N LYS A 88 1.73 15.75 -3.74
CA LYS A 88 1.65 17.07 -4.36
C LYS A 88 1.31 18.17 -3.34
N LEU A 89 0.26 17.95 -2.54
CA LEU A 89 -0.15 18.88 -1.49
C LEU A 89 0.99 19.16 -0.51
N LEU A 90 1.65 18.11 -0.02
CA LEU A 90 2.74 18.24 0.95
C LEU A 90 3.97 18.92 0.36
N ALA A 91 4.31 18.63 -0.90
CA ALA A 91 5.40 19.30 -1.62
C ALA A 91 5.10 20.78 -1.86
N ASP A 92 3.89 21.13 -2.27
CA ASP A 92 3.47 22.52 -2.50
C ASP A 92 3.38 23.34 -1.18
N CYS A 93 3.13 22.67 -0.05
CA CYS A 93 3.07 23.28 1.28
C CYS A 93 4.46 23.42 1.95
N ILE A 94 5.51 22.82 1.41
CA ILE A 94 6.88 23.00 1.88
C ILE A 94 7.47 24.16 1.07
N PRO A 95 7.72 25.35 1.67
CA PRO A 95 8.41 26.40 0.96
C PRO A 95 9.78 25.83 0.52
N ALA A 96 10.05 25.89 -0.78
CA ALA A 96 11.42 25.76 -1.24
C ALA A 96 12.22 26.80 -0.44
N HIS A 97 13.13 26.33 0.42
CA HIS A 97 14.10 27.24 1.00
C HIS A 97 14.89 27.80 -0.18
N SER A 98 14.47 28.95 -0.69
CA SER A 98 15.34 29.81 -1.47
C SER A 98 16.59 30.00 -0.60
N VAL A 99 17.71 29.45 -1.07
CA VAL A 99 19.02 29.87 -0.61
C VAL A 99 19.04 31.38 -0.87
N GLU A 100 18.74 32.15 0.16
CA GLU A 100 19.03 33.59 0.12
C GLU A 100 20.55 33.75 -0.06
N THR A 101 20.96 33.92 -1.30
CA THR A 101 22.16 34.71 -1.56
C THR A 101 21.83 36.11 -1.04
N THR A 102 22.17 36.34 0.20
CA THR A 102 22.08 37.63 0.86
C THR A 102 22.98 38.63 0.15
N SER A 103 22.45 39.33 -0.83
CA SER A 103 22.94 40.64 -1.16
C SER A 103 22.44 41.63 -0.12
N PRO A 104 23.29 42.43 0.56
CA PRO A 104 22.93 43.21 1.75
C PRO A 104 21.95 44.36 1.53
N ASN A 105 21.43 44.58 0.33
CA ASN A 105 20.69 45.79 -0.02
C ASN A 105 19.25 45.60 -0.55
N ASP A 106 18.62 44.42 -0.41
CA ASP A 106 17.24 44.21 -0.88
C ASP A 106 16.33 43.76 0.25
N THR A 107 15.79 44.71 1.02
CA THR A 107 14.75 44.51 2.00
C THR A 107 13.38 44.31 1.32
N ARG A 108 13.21 43.22 0.56
CA ARG A 108 11.89 42.71 0.19
C ARG A 108 11.55 41.53 1.09
N VAL A 109 10.85 41.87 2.19
CA VAL A 109 10.07 40.86 2.93
C VAL A 109 8.93 40.40 2.01
N VAL A 110 9.21 39.39 1.19
CA VAL A 110 8.16 38.68 0.47
C VAL A 110 7.50 37.72 1.47
N GLY A 111 6.67 38.26 2.34
CA GLY A 111 5.67 37.49 3.05
C GLY A 111 4.62 37.03 2.04
N THR A 112 4.89 35.96 1.31
CA THR A 112 3.85 35.25 0.58
C THR A 112 2.92 34.61 1.62
N SER A 113 1.91 35.36 2.02
CA SER A 113 0.72 34.77 2.65
C SER A 113 0.09 33.86 1.59
N HIS A 114 0.47 32.57 1.59
CA HIS A 114 -0.26 31.58 0.84
C HIS A 114 -1.66 31.50 1.44
N ALA A 115 -2.57 32.35 0.97
CA ALA A 115 -3.99 32.16 1.11
C ALA A 115 -4.25 30.73 0.61
N LEU A 116 -5.06 29.95 1.34
CA LEU A 116 -5.51 28.63 0.88
C LEU A 116 -6.09 28.82 -0.52
N SER A 117 -5.32 28.46 -1.54
CA SER A 117 -5.81 28.58 -2.92
C SER A 117 -6.93 27.53 -3.09
N ALA A 118 -7.92 27.86 -3.92
CA ALA A 118 -8.97 26.89 -4.25
C ALA A 118 -8.34 25.56 -4.73
N VAL A 119 -7.23 25.61 -5.47
CA VAL A 119 -6.49 24.45 -5.93
C VAL A 119 -5.97 23.59 -4.77
N THR A 120 -5.43 24.19 -3.71
CA THR A 120 -4.96 23.47 -2.50
C THR A 120 -6.11 22.73 -1.83
N VAL A 121 -7.26 23.39 -1.67
CA VAL A 121 -8.46 22.78 -1.07
C VAL A 121 -8.98 21.62 -1.93
N PHE A 122 -9.11 21.79 -3.25
CA PHE A 122 -9.56 20.73 -4.14
C PHE A 122 -8.57 19.54 -4.17
N THR A 123 -7.27 19.80 -4.10
CA THR A 123 -6.24 18.74 -4.02
C THR A 123 -6.37 17.94 -2.72
N ALA A 124 -6.58 18.61 -1.58
CA ALA A 124 -6.80 17.97 -0.29
C ALA A 124 -8.09 17.12 -0.28
N LEU A 125 -9.21 17.70 -0.74
CA LEU A 125 -10.49 16.98 -0.84
C LEU A 125 -10.41 15.79 -1.79
N GLY A 126 -9.74 15.95 -2.93
CA GLY A 126 -9.49 14.86 -3.87
C GLY A 126 -8.67 13.73 -3.22
N SER A 127 -7.61 14.08 -2.48
CA SER A 127 -6.81 13.09 -1.75
C SER A 127 -7.67 12.32 -0.74
N ILE A 128 -8.44 13.02 0.10
CA ILE A 128 -9.35 12.39 1.08
C ILE A 128 -10.36 11.47 0.38
N LEU A 129 -10.98 11.93 -0.71
CA LEU A 129 -11.96 11.15 -1.48
C LEU A 129 -11.34 9.84 -1.98
N PHE A 130 -10.22 9.92 -2.69
CA PHE A 130 -9.61 8.74 -3.30
C PHE A 130 -9.04 7.77 -2.27
N LEU A 131 -8.44 8.27 -1.18
CA LEU A 131 -7.98 7.43 -0.07
C LEU A 131 -9.17 6.74 0.63
N THR A 132 -10.28 7.44 0.86
CA THR A 132 -11.51 6.85 1.41
C THR A 132 -12.10 5.79 0.47
N LEU A 133 -12.16 6.06 -0.84
CA LEU A 133 -12.62 5.07 -1.83
C LEU A 133 -11.75 3.82 -1.83
N SER A 134 -10.44 3.94 -1.61
CA SER A 134 -9.57 2.76 -1.51
C SER A 134 -9.96 1.86 -0.34
N VAL A 135 -10.32 2.43 0.81
CA VAL A 135 -10.80 1.69 1.99
C VAL A 135 -12.17 1.04 1.74
N MET A 136 -13.08 1.74 1.04
CA MET A 136 -14.38 1.18 0.67
C MET A 136 -14.25 -0.06 -0.22
N LEU A 137 -13.28 -0.04 -1.12
CA LEU A 137 -13.01 -1.16 -2.02
C LEU A 137 -12.26 -2.30 -1.33
N ARG A 138 -11.39 -1.96 -0.36
CA ARG A 138 -10.61 -2.94 0.39
C ARG A 138 -10.23 -2.44 1.78
N LYS A 139 -10.75 -3.09 2.82
CA LYS A 139 -10.50 -2.70 4.23
C LYS A 139 -9.00 -2.69 4.61
N ASN A 140 -8.18 -3.54 3.99
CA ASN A 140 -6.74 -3.58 4.25
C ASN A 140 -6.03 -2.24 3.92
N SER A 141 -6.63 -1.39 3.07
CA SER A 141 -6.12 -0.04 2.81
C SER A 141 -6.11 0.85 4.04
N LEU A 142 -6.83 0.50 5.11
CA LEU A 142 -6.75 1.20 6.42
C LEU A 142 -5.31 1.24 6.96
N ILE A 143 -4.49 0.23 6.68
CA ILE A 143 -3.07 0.20 7.10
C ILE A 143 -2.31 1.37 6.47
N LEU A 144 -2.58 1.65 5.19
CA LEU A 144 -2.00 2.83 4.55
C LEU A 144 -2.59 4.13 5.07
N ILE A 145 -3.90 4.17 5.37
CA ILE A 145 -4.49 5.37 5.99
C ILE A 145 -3.80 5.67 7.31
N ILE A 146 -3.51 4.68 8.14
CA ILE A 146 -2.75 4.85 9.38
C ILE A 146 -1.36 5.45 9.08
N ALA A 147 -0.66 4.94 8.06
CA ALA A 147 0.64 5.50 7.65
C ALA A 147 0.51 6.98 7.21
N VAL A 148 -0.51 7.31 6.43
CA VAL A 148 -0.81 8.69 6.02
C VAL A 148 -1.11 9.58 7.23
N LEU A 149 -1.91 9.11 8.18
CA LEU A 149 -2.24 9.86 9.40
C LEU A 149 -0.99 10.13 10.25
N LEU A 150 -0.10 9.16 10.39
CA LEU A 150 1.19 9.34 11.06
C LEU A 150 2.03 10.41 10.34
N VAL A 151 2.11 10.34 9.02
CA VAL A 151 2.85 11.34 8.23
C VAL A 151 2.25 12.73 8.39
N LEU A 152 0.94 12.88 8.26
CA LEU A 152 0.26 14.17 8.44
C LEU A 152 0.49 14.75 9.83
N PHE A 153 0.42 13.90 10.87
CA PHE A 153 0.67 14.28 12.25
C PHE A 153 2.09 14.82 12.46
N PHE A 154 3.11 14.04 12.07
CA PHE A 154 4.49 14.45 12.24
C PHE A 154 4.88 15.63 11.34
N GLU A 155 4.34 15.72 10.13
CA GLU A 155 4.54 16.88 9.27
C GLU A 155 3.85 18.14 9.83
N ALA A 156 2.71 18.03 10.51
CA ALA A 156 2.09 19.16 11.20
C ALA A 156 2.92 19.67 12.38
N LEU A 157 3.60 18.77 13.10
CA LEU A 157 4.47 19.10 14.23
C LEU A 157 5.88 19.56 13.83
N ARG A 158 6.20 19.57 12.54
CA ARG A 158 7.54 19.89 12.06
C ARG A 158 7.91 21.36 12.38
N PRO A 159 9.10 21.60 12.98
CA PRO A 159 9.58 22.94 13.28
C PRO A 159 9.61 23.84 12.03
N GLY A 160 9.23 25.11 12.18
CA GLY A 160 9.24 26.11 11.10
C GLY A 160 7.98 26.10 10.20
N ARG A 161 6.99 25.25 10.46
CA ARG A 161 5.70 25.34 9.76
C ARG A 161 4.83 26.48 10.31
N SER A 162 4.10 27.12 9.39
CA SER A 162 3.10 28.12 9.81
C SER A 162 1.95 27.46 10.55
N GLY A 163 1.36 28.13 11.53
CA GLY A 163 0.20 27.62 12.28
C GLY A 163 -0.99 27.26 11.37
N ARG A 164 -1.19 28.00 10.27
CA ARG A 164 -2.24 27.71 9.29
C ARG A 164 -2.00 26.36 8.57
N ALA A 165 -0.74 26.07 8.20
CA ALA A 165 -0.40 24.80 7.60
C ALA A 165 -0.58 23.64 8.59
N CYS A 166 -0.18 23.81 9.86
CA CYS A 166 -0.42 22.83 10.91
C CYS A 166 -1.91 22.50 11.07
N ILE A 167 -2.75 23.55 11.17
CA ILE A 167 -4.20 23.39 11.28
C ILE A 167 -4.77 22.69 10.05
N GLY A 168 -4.32 23.04 8.85
CA GLY A 168 -4.76 22.41 7.59
C GLY A 168 -4.43 20.91 7.52
N LEU A 169 -3.22 20.52 7.91
CA LEU A 169 -2.80 19.10 7.93
C LEU A 169 -3.57 18.30 9.00
N MET A 170 -3.78 18.90 10.18
CA MET A 170 -4.56 18.23 11.24
C MET A 170 -6.05 18.12 10.85
N ALA A 171 -6.64 19.15 10.24
CA ALA A 171 -8.00 19.08 9.71
C ALA A 171 -8.14 18.00 8.64
N MET A 172 -7.18 17.88 7.73
CA MET A 172 -7.13 16.80 6.74
C MET A 172 -7.06 15.43 7.40
N ALA A 173 -6.23 15.26 8.44
CA ALA A 173 -6.13 14.01 9.18
C ALA A 173 -7.46 13.64 9.86
N VAL A 174 -8.12 14.59 10.50
CA VAL A 174 -9.44 14.38 11.12
C VAL A 174 -10.49 14.00 10.06
N CYS A 175 -10.58 14.75 8.96
CA CYS A 175 -11.52 14.44 7.87
C CYS A 175 -11.26 13.06 7.28
N LEU A 176 -10.00 12.70 7.03
CA LEU A 176 -9.63 11.39 6.50
C LEU A 176 -10.00 10.26 7.48
N THR A 177 -9.81 10.46 8.78
CA THR A 177 -10.21 9.49 9.81
C THR A 177 -11.73 9.29 9.80
N ILE A 178 -12.49 10.39 9.86
CA ILE A 178 -13.97 10.35 9.90
C ILE A 178 -14.51 9.65 8.64
N THR A 179 -14.00 10.01 7.46
CA THR A 179 -14.51 9.42 6.21
C THR A 179 -14.09 7.95 6.06
N SER A 180 -12.85 7.59 6.38
CA SER A 180 -12.35 6.21 6.24
C SER A 180 -13.04 5.23 7.20
N VAL A 181 -13.37 5.67 8.41
CA VAL A 181 -14.08 4.82 9.41
C VAL A 181 -15.59 4.89 9.24
N GLY A 182 -16.13 6.08 8.93
CA GLY A 182 -17.58 6.34 8.94
C GLY A 182 -18.31 5.94 7.66
N VAL A 183 -17.62 5.91 6.51
CA VAL A 183 -18.29 5.72 5.21
C VAL A 183 -18.93 4.34 5.06
N LEU A 184 -18.27 3.27 5.49
CA LEU A 184 -18.81 1.91 5.39
C LEU A 184 -20.06 1.72 6.25
N PRO A 185 -20.08 2.07 7.56
CA PRO A 185 -21.29 2.05 8.37
C PRO A 185 -22.43 2.91 7.81
N LEU A 186 -22.09 4.08 7.22
CA LEU A 186 -23.09 4.96 6.60
C LEU A 186 -23.73 4.29 5.39
N VAL A 187 -22.93 3.70 4.50
CA VAL A 187 -23.41 2.95 3.33
C VAL A 187 -24.28 1.76 3.77
N GLN A 188 -23.85 1.03 4.79
CA GLN A 188 -24.62 -0.07 5.36
C GLN A 188 -26.00 0.39 5.86
N LYS A 189 -26.05 1.46 6.67
CA LYS A 189 -27.31 2.04 7.16
C LYS A 189 -28.24 2.50 6.04
N CYS A 190 -27.68 3.12 4.99
CA CYS A 190 -28.45 3.52 3.82
C CYS A 190 -29.05 2.28 3.10
N TYR A 191 -28.31 1.20 3.03
CA TYR A 191 -28.78 -0.07 2.44
C TYR A 191 -29.87 -0.72 3.29
N GLU A 192 -29.67 -0.80 4.61
CA GLU A 192 -30.65 -1.33 5.57
C GLU A 192 -31.98 -0.57 5.50
N LYS A 193 -31.88 0.77 5.48
CA LYS A 193 -33.08 1.63 5.32
C LYS A 193 -33.81 1.35 4.01
N LYS A 194 -33.08 1.13 2.91
CA LYS A 194 -33.68 0.85 1.60
C LYS A 194 -34.24 -0.57 1.49
N ALA A 195 -33.59 -1.54 2.14
CA ALA A 195 -34.01 -2.94 2.13
C ALA A 195 -35.12 -3.25 3.16
N GLY A 196 -35.34 -2.36 4.13
CA GLY A 196 -36.29 -2.59 5.22
C GLY A 196 -35.85 -3.64 6.25
N ASN A 197 -34.61 -4.11 6.18
CA ASN A 197 -34.04 -5.15 7.03
C ASN A 197 -32.67 -4.73 7.56
N THR A 198 -32.32 -5.13 8.78
CA THR A 198 -30.96 -5.01 9.31
C THR A 198 -30.05 -6.07 8.71
N LEU A 199 -28.84 -5.66 8.29
CA LEU A 199 -27.83 -6.59 7.81
C LEU A 199 -27.09 -7.21 9.00
N SER A 200 -26.89 -8.53 8.97
CA SER A 200 -26.03 -9.21 9.93
C SER A 200 -24.59 -8.67 9.81
N SER A 201 -23.89 -8.60 10.94
CA SER A 201 -22.47 -8.24 10.97
C SER A 201 -21.58 -9.26 10.24
N GLY A 202 -22.11 -10.47 9.96
CA GLY A 202 -21.41 -11.54 9.26
C GLY A 202 -20.23 -12.11 10.07
N VAL A 203 -19.32 -12.76 9.37
CA VAL A 203 -18.09 -13.32 9.95
C VAL A 203 -17.23 -12.20 10.56
N THR A 204 -16.84 -12.37 11.81
CA THR A 204 -16.21 -11.31 12.60
C THR A 204 -14.70 -11.20 12.34
N ALA A 205 -14.15 -10.02 12.59
CA ALA A 205 -12.69 -9.79 12.50
C ALA A 205 -11.90 -10.67 13.48
N MET A 206 -12.49 -10.99 14.65
CA MET A 206 -11.85 -11.85 15.65
C MET A 206 -11.63 -13.28 15.15
N SER A 207 -12.54 -13.79 14.30
CA SER A 207 -12.38 -15.13 13.70
C SER A 207 -11.20 -15.18 12.71
N TYR A 208 -10.97 -14.12 11.94
CA TYR A 208 -9.77 -14.02 11.08
C TYR A 208 -8.49 -13.88 11.90
N PHE A 209 -8.55 -13.17 13.04
CA PHE A 209 -7.44 -13.07 13.97
C PHE A 209 -7.09 -14.42 14.60
N ALA A 210 -8.09 -15.15 15.11
CA ALA A 210 -7.91 -16.50 15.65
C ALA A 210 -7.32 -17.45 14.60
N MET A 211 -7.87 -17.44 13.39
CA MET A 211 -7.39 -18.24 12.25
C MET A 211 -5.93 -17.91 11.90
N GLY A 212 -5.55 -16.64 11.95
CA GLY A 212 -4.18 -16.18 11.70
C GLY A 212 -3.14 -16.69 12.70
N MET A 213 -3.57 -17.26 13.85
CA MET A 213 -2.72 -17.85 14.88
C MET A 213 -2.74 -19.39 14.86
N GLN A 214 -3.45 -20.01 13.91
CA GLN A 214 -3.63 -21.46 13.82
C GLN A 214 -2.84 -22.06 12.67
N GLU A 215 -2.62 -23.38 12.74
CA GLU A 215 -2.08 -24.16 11.64
C GLU A 215 -3.12 -24.35 10.52
N SER A 216 -2.61 -24.48 9.30
CA SER A 216 -3.40 -24.81 8.12
C SER A 216 -2.61 -25.78 7.23
N SER A 217 -3.30 -26.56 6.42
CA SER A 217 -2.67 -27.40 5.37
C SER A 217 -1.91 -26.56 4.31
N ARG A 218 -2.17 -25.25 4.25
CA ARG A 218 -1.51 -24.32 3.33
C ARG A 218 -0.28 -23.64 3.95
N GLY A 219 -0.16 -23.67 5.28
CA GLY A 219 0.91 -23.03 6.04
C GLY A 219 0.41 -22.38 7.33
N CYS A 220 1.34 -21.92 8.15
CA CYS A 220 1.03 -21.27 9.43
C CYS A 220 0.20 -20.00 9.22
N GLY A 221 -0.96 -19.91 9.88
CA GLY A 221 -1.85 -18.75 9.84
C GLY A 221 -2.66 -18.57 8.55
N TRP A 222 -2.57 -19.50 7.59
CA TRP A 222 -3.36 -19.47 6.38
C TRP A 222 -4.81 -19.92 6.63
N TYR A 223 -5.68 -19.59 5.68
CA TYR A 223 -7.09 -20.00 5.71
C TYR A 223 -7.24 -21.50 5.98
N ASN A 224 -7.98 -21.84 7.03
CA ASN A 224 -8.30 -23.21 7.46
C ASN A 224 -9.80 -23.46 7.68
N GLY A 225 -10.66 -22.50 7.33
CA GLY A 225 -12.10 -22.60 7.50
C GLY A 225 -12.63 -22.08 8.84
N PHE A 226 -11.78 -21.93 9.86
CA PHE A 226 -12.17 -21.58 11.24
C PHE A 226 -13.14 -20.39 11.33
N ASN A 227 -12.98 -19.39 10.49
CA ASN A 227 -13.83 -18.19 10.51
C ASN A 227 -15.28 -18.48 10.11
N ILE A 228 -15.50 -19.35 9.13
CA ILE A 228 -16.83 -19.76 8.66
C ILE A 228 -17.41 -20.78 9.63
N ASP A 229 -16.65 -21.83 9.97
CA ASP A 229 -17.08 -22.91 10.85
C ASP A 229 -17.51 -22.37 12.22
N THR A 230 -16.77 -21.40 12.78
CA THR A 230 -17.10 -20.73 14.03
C THR A 230 -18.40 -19.92 13.93
N TYR A 231 -18.60 -19.21 12.80
CA TYR A 231 -19.81 -18.41 12.60
C TYR A 231 -21.05 -19.28 12.44
N ASP A 232 -20.94 -20.40 11.71
CA ASP A 232 -22.00 -21.38 11.53
C ASP A 232 -22.32 -22.11 12.85
N ALA A 233 -21.30 -22.55 13.59
CA ALA A 233 -21.45 -23.17 14.90
C ALA A 233 -22.12 -22.24 15.94
N ALA A 234 -21.92 -20.93 15.78
CA ALA A 234 -22.57 -19.90 16.59
C ALA A 234 -24.01 -19.58 16.14
N GLY A 235 -24.60 -20.35 15.23
CA GLY A 235 -25.91 -20.09 14.66
C GLY A 235 -26.02 -18.77 13.91
N MET A 236 -24.93 -18.38 13.20
CA MET A 236 -24.80 -17.11 12.48
C MET A 236 -24.88 -15.87 13.40
N ASN A 237 -24.60 -16.04 14.70
CA ASN A 237 -24.56 -14.98 15.68
C ASN A 237 -23.11 -14.45 15.82
N SER A 238 -22.89 -13.19 15.45
CA SER A 238 -21.57 -12.58 15.47
C SER A 238 -20.99 -12.43 16.89
N ASP A 239 -21.83 -12.19 17.92
CA ASP A 239 -21.36 -12.04 19.30
C ASP A 239 -20.91 -13.38 19.89
N ALA A 240 -21.69 -14.46 19.64
CA ALA A 240 -21.33 -15.81 20.03
C ALA A 240 -20.05 -16.28 19.29
N ALA A 241 -19.94 -16.01 17.97
CA ALA A 241 -18.74 -16.29 17.19
C ALA A 241 -17.51 -15.52 17.71
N ASN A 242 -17.68 -14.27 18.16
CA ASN A 242 -16.62 -13.49 18.81
C ASN A 242 -16.16 -14.14 20.13
N ALA A 243 -17.07 -14.65 20.95
CA ALA A 243 -16.72 -15.31 22.21
C ALA A 243 -15.87 -16.58 21.95
N ILE A 244 -16.28 -17.42 21.01
CA ILE A 244 -15.53 -18.62 20.60
C ILE A 244 -14.14 -18.23 20.05
N SER A 245 -14.08 -17.23 19.19
CA SER A 245 -12.81 -16.75 18.59
C SER A 245 -11.85 -16.20 19.64
N ARG A 246 -12.35 -15.46 20.65
CA ARG A 246 -11.54 -14.96 21.76
C ARG A 246 -10.97 -16.09 22.62
N ALA A 247 -11.77 -17.14 22.89
CA ALA A 247 -11.30 -18.31 23.61
C ALA A 247 -10.14 -18.99 22.85
N ALA A 248 -10.31 -19.21 21.55
CA ALA A 248 -9.27 -19.77 20.69
C ALA A 248 -7.98 -18.91 20.64
N ILE A 249 -8.10 -17.58 20.58
CA ILE A 249 -6.96 -16.66 20.65
C ILE A 249 -6.22 -16.81 21.99
N ASN A 250 -6.95 -16.84 23.10
CA ASN A 250 -6.34 -16.94 24.42
C ASN A 250 -5.60 -18.28 24.59
N GLU A 251 -6.17 -19.38 24.10
CA GLU A 251 -5.54 -20.70 24.07
C GLU A 251 -4.24 -20.67 23.27
N ARG A 252 -4.26 -20.08 22.06
CA ARG A 252 -3.05 -19.97 21.23
C ARG A 252 -1.97 -19.09 21.85
N ILE A 253 -2.33 -17.98 22.51
CA ILE A 253 -1.41 -17.14 23.23
C ILE A 253 -0.77 -17.90 24.40
N ALA A 254 -1.55 -18.68 25.17
CA ALA A 254 -1.02 -19.51 26.24
C ALA A 254 -0.03 -20.54 25.67
N TYR A 255 -0.41 -21.25 24.62
CA TYR A 255 0.47 -22.22 23.97
C TYR A 255 1.78 -21.61 23.46
N PHE A 256 1.74 -20.44 22.85
CA PHE A 256 2.95 -19.73 22.39
C PHE A 256 3.87 -19.31 23.55
N ARG A 257 3.29 -18.94 24.70
CA ARG A 257 4.07 -18.61 25.90
C ARG A 257 4.77 -19.82 26.49
N GLU A 258 4.08 -20.96 26.51
CA GLU A 258 4.62 -22.23 27.01
C GLU A 258 5.65 -22.83 26.05
N HIS A 259 5.55 -22.53 24.75
CA HIS A 259 6.39 -23.07 23.70
C HIS A 259 7.03 -21.96 22.84
N PRO A 260 7.94 -21.14 23.37
CA PRO A 260 8.46 -19.96 22.67
C PRO A 260 9.23 -20.29 21.38
N GLY A 261 9.95 -21.42 21.35
CA GLY A 261 10.63 -21.89 20.15
C GLY A 261 9.66 -22.20 19.01
N TYR A 262 8.53 -22.84 19.33
CA TYR A 262 7.45 -23.07 18.38
C TYR A 262 6.83 -21.75 17.90
N ALA A 263 6.59 -20.79 18.81
CA ALA A 263 6.02 -19.50 18.46
C ALA A 263 6.89 -18.74 17.44
N VAL A 264 8.20 -18.69 17.67
CA VAL A 264 9.14 -18.08 16.72
C VAL A 264 9.10 -18.78 15.37
N ASN A 265 9.14 -20.12 15.35
CA ASN A 265 9.12 -20.90 14.13
C ASN A 265 7.78 -20.72 13.37
N PHE A 266 6.64 -20.72 14.08
CA PHE A 266 5.33 -20.46 13.51
C PHE A 266 5.28 -19.12 12.78
N HIS A 267 5.69 -18.03 13.45
CA HIS A 267 5.66 -16.69 12.85
C HIS A 267 6.66 -16.54 11.71
N LEU A 268 7.84 -17.16 11.82
CA LEU A 268 8.82 -17.18 10.73
C LEU A 268 8.25 -17.86 9.48
N HIS A 269 7.72 -19.06 9.60
CA HIS A 269 7.10 -19.78 8.47
C HIS A 269 5.89 -19.04 7.92
N LYS A 270 5.07 -18.44 8.79
CA LYS A 270 3.94 -17.60 8.39
C LYS A 270 4.39 -16.45 7.50
N HIS A 271 5.40 -15.68 7.91
CA HIS A 271 5.92 -14.57 7.11
C HIS A 271 6.61 -15.04 5.83
N LEU A 272 7.43 -16.09 5.91
CA LEU A 272 8.08 -16.66 4.72
C LEU A 272 7.04 -17.09 3.67
N SER A 273 5.98 -17.79 4.08
CA SER A 273 4.94 -18.25 3.15
C SER A 273 4.15 -17.11 2.48
N GLN A 274 4.09 -15.93 3.11
CA GLN A 274 3.43 -14.76 2.55
C GLN A 274 4.36 -13.94 1.65
N TRP A 275 5.58 -13.67 2.12
CA TRP A 275 6.49 -12.70 1.52
C TRP A 275 7.48 -13.32 0.53
N ALA A 276 7.51 -14.65 0.40
CA ALA A 276 8.38 -15.37 -0.53
C ALA A 276 7.62 -15.99 -1.73
N ASP A 277 6.33 -15.67 -1.91
CA ASP A 277 5.55 -16.10 -3.09
C ASP A 277 5.45 -14.94 -4.09
N GLY A 278 6.31 -14.97 -5.10
CA GLY A 278 6.33 -13.96 -6.17
C GLY A 278 5.14 -14.02 -7.12
N THR A 279 4.27 -15.04 -7.01
CA THR A 279 3.02 -15.13 -7.78
C THR A 279 1.85 -14.45 -7.07
N TYR A 280 2.01 -14.08 -5.81
CA TYR A 280 0.97 -13.45 -4.96
C TYR A 280 -0.34 -14.25 -4.93
N ALA A 281 -0.23 -15.59 -4.86
CA ALA A 281 -1.37 -16.52 -4.95
C ALA A 281 -2.27 -16.33 -6.17
N SER A 282 -1.82 -15.65 -7.24
CA SER A 282 -2.61 -15.42 -8.45
C SER A 282 -3.07 -16.72 -9.10
N ARG A 283 -2.26 -17.79 -9.06
CA ARG A 283 -2.65 -19.11 -9.54
C ARG A 283 -3.87 -19.64 -8.79
N GLN A 284 -3.80 -19.70 -7.46
CA GLN A 284 -4.88 -20.19 -6.61
C GLN A 284 -6.14 -19.34 -6.74
N ALA A 285 -5.99 -18.01 -6.77
CA ALA A 285 -7.10 -17.10 -6.88
C ALA A 285 -7.82 -17.23 -8.22
N THR A 286 -7.07 -17.40 -9.32
CA THR A 286 -7.66 -17.54 -10.66
C THR A 286 -8.15 -18.95 -10.96
N LEU A 287 -7.57 -19.99 -10.35
CA LEU A 287 -8.07 -21.36 -10.42
C LEU A 287 -9.46 -21.51 -9.79
N ALA A 288 -9.71 -20.78 -8.71
CA ALA A 288 -11.01 -20.80 -8.02
C ALA A 288 -12.11 -20.04 -8.79
N THR A 289 -11.77 -19.17 -9.75
CA THR A 289 -12.74 -18.43 -10.55
C THR A 289 -13.16 -19.22 -11.79
N TYR A 290 -14.37 -19.71 -11.77
CA TYR A 290 -14.95 -20.57 -12.81
C TYR A 290 -15.18 -19.88 -14.14
N GLY A 291 -14.98 -20.65 -15.21
CA GLY A 291 -15.54 -20.43 -16.55
C GLY A 291 -14.83 -19.36 -17.40
N GLY A 292 -14.46 -19.73 -18.63
CA GLY A 292 -14.06 -18.77 -19.65
C GLY A 292 -12.61 -18.27 -19.57
N ARG A 293 -11.68 -19.05 -18.99
CA ARG A 293 -10.24 -18.79 -19.19
C ARG A 293 -9.85 -19.09 -20.62
N SER A 294 -9.01 -18.23 -21.18
CA SER A 294 -8.34 -18.56 -22.44
C SER A 294 -7.41 -19.75 -22.22
N ASP A 295 -7.17 -20.54 -23.27
CA ASP A 295 -6.24 -21.67 -23.20
C ASP A 295 -4.84 -21.21 -22.84
N PHE A 296 -4.42 -20.03 -23.28
CA PHE A 296 -3.17 -19.39 -22.85
C PHE A 296 -3.09 -19.23 -21.32
N LEU A 297 -4.13 -18.74 -20.66
CA LEU A 297 -4.12 -18.59 -19.19
C LEU A 297 -4.12 -19.94 -18.47
N LYS A 298 -4.72 -20.97 -19.05
CA LYS A 298 -4.63 -22.35 -18.51
C LYS A 298 -3.19 -22.86 -18.56
N GLU A 299 -2.50 -22.65 -19.69
CA GLU A 299 -1.09 -23.02 -19.83
C GLU A 299 -0.18 -22.30 -18.84
N VAL A 300 -0.43 -21.00 -18.60
CA VAL A 300 0.34 -20.19 -17.65
C VAL A 300 0.11 -20.61 -16.19
N TYR A 301 -1.10 -21.00 -15.83
CA TYR A 301 -1.41 -21.27 -14.41
C TYR A 301 -1.31 -22.77 -14.05
N GLU A 302 -1.60 -23.68 -14.97
CA GLU A 302 -1.72 -25.11 -14.70
C GLU A 302 -0.93 -25.99 -15.69
N GLY A 303 -0.60 -25.45 -16.88
CA GLY A 303 0.02 -26.19 -17.96
C GLY A 303 1.55 -26.09 -17.99
N SER A 304 2.11 -26.21 -19.20
CA SER A 304 3.56 -26.26 -19.45
C SER A 304 4.31 -24.97 -19.06
N LEU A 305 3.62 -23.81 -19.05
CA LEU A 305 4.21 -22.52 -18.71
C LEU A 305 4.16 -22.21 -17.20
N ALA A 306 3.51 -23.05 -16.39
CA ALA A 306 3.30 -22.77 -14.96
C ALA A 306 4.61 -22.66 -14.17
N SER A 307 5.60 -23.51 -14.45
CA SER A 307 6.91 -23.45 -13.81
C SER A 307 7.64 -22.16 -14.17
N ALA A 308 7.70 -21.81 -15.44
CA ALA A 308 8.32 -20.57 -15.91
C ALA A 308 7.65 -19.32 -15.32
N TYR A 309 6.33 -19.32 -15.16
CA TYR A 309 5.59 -18.23 -14.52
C TYR A 309 5.97 -18.07 -13.04
N ILE A 310 6.05 -19.18 -12.28
CA ILE A 310 6.45 -19.15 -10.87
C ILE A 310 7.89 -18.64 -10.73
N GLU A 311 8.81 -19.18 -11.51
CA GLU A 311 10.23 -18.79 -11.49
C GLU A 311 10.41 -17.31 -11.85
N TRP A 312 9.68 -16.82 -12.86
CA TRP A 312 9.69 -15.42 -13.22
C TRP A 312 9.17 -14.52 -12.10
N GLY A 313 8.04 -14.88 -11.49
CA GLY A 313 7.47 -14.13 -10.37
C GLY A 313 8.45 -14.06 -9.18
N ASN A 314 9.07 -15.19 -8.83
CA ASN A 314 10.05 -15.24 -7.75
C ASN A 314 11.31 -14.45 -8.08
N ALA A 315 11.81 -14.52 -9.31
CA ALA A 315 12.97 -13.75 -9.76
C ALA A 315 12.66 -12.24 -9.70
N TRP A 316 11.48 -11.82 -10.17
CA TRP A 316 11.05 -10.43 -10.09
C TRP A 316 10.95 -9.95 -8.62
N GLN A 317 10.39 -10.77 -7.74
CA GLN A 317 10.29 -10.45 -6.31
C GLN A 317 11.67 -10.32 -5.65
N ASN A 318 12.63 -11.17 -6.04
CA ASN A 318 14.02 -11.06 -5.58
C ASN A 318 14.67 -9.75 -6.05
N VAL A 319 14.41 -9.32 -7.30
CA VAL A 319 14.85 -8.00 -7.79
C VAL A 319 14.23 -6.87 -6.97
N LEU A 320 12.95 -6.97 -6.63
CA LEU A 320 12.27 -6.00 -5.77
C LEU A 320 12.98 -5.88 -4.40
N TYR A 321 13.27 -6.99 -3.75
CA TYR A 321 13.92 -7.01 -2.43
C TYR A 321 15.38 -6.56 -2.50
N LEU A 322 16.12 -6.92 -3.54
CA LEU A 322 17.47 -6.44 -3.77
C LEU A 322 17.49 -4.92 -3.97
N GLY A 323 16.59 -4.40 -4.80
CA GLY A 323 16.46 -2.94 -5.01
C GLY A 323 16.11 -2.21 -3.71
N MET A 324 15.25 -2.80 -2.86
CA MET A 324 14.96 -2.27 -1.52
C MET A 324 16.18 -2.27 -0.61
N LEU A 325 16.99 -3.33 -0.62
CA LEU A 325 18.24 -3.39 0.14
C LEU A 325 19.22 -2.29 -0.32
N LEU A 326 19.36 -2.11 -1.63
CA LEU A 326 20.18 -1.04 -2.20
C LEU A 326 19.68 0.34 -1.78
N PHE A 327 18.36 0.57 -1.78
CA PHE A 327 17.76 1.81 -1.29
C PHE A 327 18.07 2.05 0.19
N CYS A 328 17.96 1.04 1.04
CA CYS A 328 18.30 1.15 2.46
C CYS A 328 19.79 1.48 2.65
N ILE A 329 20.69 0.79 1.94
CA ILE A 329 22.13 1.05 1.99
C ILE A 329 22.45 2.48 1.54
N ALA A 330 21.85 2.94 0.44
CA ALA A 330 22.01 4.30 -0.06
C ALA A 330 21.57 5.36 0.95
N THR A 331 20.40 5.13 1.56
CA THR A 331 19.84 6.03 2.57
C THR A 331 20.72 6.11 3.81
N VAL A 332 21.22 4.98 4.30
CA VAL A 332 22.12 4.95 5.49
C VAL A 332 23.46 5.63 5.19
N ARG A 333 24.02 5.40 4.00
CA ARG A 333 25.30 6.02 3.58
C ARG A 333 25.19 7.53 3.39
N LYS A 334 24.10 8.01 2.79
CA LYS A 334 23.84 9.46 2.66
C LYS A 334 23.70 10.15 4.04
N ARG A 335 23.47 9.37 5.11
CA ARG A 335 23.36 9.86 6.50
C ARG A 335 24.67 9.86 7.29
N ARG A 336 25.74 9.19 6.82
CA ARG A 336 27.04 9.22 7.53
C ARG A 336 27.71 10.56 7.26
N PRO A 337 28.06 11.34 8.31
CA PRO A 337 28.84 12.56 8.14
C PRO A 337 30.19 12.17 7.53
N GLY A 338 30.51 12.79 6.42
CA GLY A 338 31.84 12.65 5.81
C GLY A 338 32.90 13.17 6.80
N ASN A 339 34.04 12.49 6.87
CA ASN A 339 35.20 12.88 7.70
C ASN A 339 35.87 14.18 7.18
N GLY A 340 35.12 15.23 6.89
CA GLY A 340 35.65 16.45 6.33
C GLY A 340 34.90 17.70 6.77
N SER A 341 35.58 18.54 7.52
CA SER A 341 35.30 19.92 7.92
C SER A 341 33.98 20.20 8.68
N ALA A 342 34.07 21.06 9.71
CA ALA A 342 32.91 21.51 10.51
C ALA A 342 31.77 22.12 9.68
N ASN A 343 32.05 22.64 8.49
CA ASN A 343 31.05 23.16 7.53
C ASN A 343 30.24 22.06 6.84
N ALA A 344 30.79 20.84 6.68
CA ALA A 344 30.06 19.69 6.18
C ALA A 344 29.06 19.16 7.22
N ALA A 345 29.42 19.14 8.50
CA ALA A 345 28.54 18.73 9.59
C ALA A 345 27.34 19.67 9.76
N ALA A 346 27.52 20.99 9.61
CA ALA A 346 26.42 21.97 9.63
C ALA A 346 25.49 21.83 8.42
N ASN A 347 26.03 21.52 7.25
CA ASN A 347 25.23 21.23 6.03
C ASN A 347 24.51 19.86 6.14
N ASP A 348 25.10 18.87 6.79
CA ASP A 348 24.49 17.57 7.00
C ASP A 348 23.37 17.64 8.07
N ASP A 349 23.53 18.42 9.13
CA ASP A 349 22.49 18.69 10.12
C ASP A 349 21.29 19.45 9.49
N PHE A 350 21.59 20.37 8.56
CA PHE A 350 20.59 21.05 7.76
C PHE A 350 19.86 20.10 6.78
N ARG A 351 20.57 19.18 6.13
CA ARG A 351 19.97 18.12 5.29
C ARG A 351 19.13 17.13 6.10
N PHE A 352 19.54 16.80 7.31
CA PHE A 352 18.79 15.91 8.21
C PHE A 352 17.44 16.53 8.63
N ARG A 353 17.38 17.82 8.85
CA ARG A 353 16.14 18.56 9.14
C ARG A 353 15.17 18.59 7.96
N ASN A 354 15.67 18.36 6.74
CA ASN A 354 14.89 18.45 5.50
C ASN A 354 14.41 17.12 4.92
N ILE A 355 14.63 15.98 5.61
CA ILE A 355 14.03 14.71 5.19
C ILE A 355 12.52 14.80 5.41
N CYS A 356 11.79 14.89 4.31
CA CYS A 356 10.35 14.93 4.34
C CYS A 356 9.81 13.52 4.66
N LEU A 357 9.15 13.37 5.81
CA LEU A 357 8.62 12.08 6.23
C LEU A 357 7.62 11.50 5.22
N TYR A 358 6.94 12.37 4.47
CA TYR A 358 6.01 11.95 3.42
C TYR A 358 6.67 11.08 2.34
N THR A 359 7.98 11.25 2.10
CA THR A 359 8.74 10.41 1.17
C THR A 359 8.71 8.93 1.59
N TYR A 360 8.54 8.64 2.87
CA TYR A 360 8.53 7.28 3.40
C TYR A 360 7.14 6.72 3.66
N THR A 361 6.07 7.40 3.25
CA THR A 361 4.67 6.96 3.49
C THR A 361 4.44 5.51 3.06
N GLY A 362 4.91 5.13 1.87
CA GLY A 362 4.79 3.77 1.36
C GLY A 362 5.53 2.74 2.23
N LEU A 363 6.74 3.07 2.71
CA LEU A 363 7.52 2.18 3.58
C LEU A 363 6.89 2.03 4.95
N ILE A 364 6.33 3.10 5.52
CA ILE A 364 5.60 3.05 6.80
C ILE A 364 4.38 2.14 6.64
N ALA A 365 3.66 2.23 5.51
CA ALA A 365 2.53 1.36 5.22
C ALA A 365 2.94 -0.11 5.08
N VAL A 366 4.06 -0.40 4.40
CA VAL A 366 4.59 -1.76 4.26
C VAL A 366 5.00 -2.34 5.61
N LEU A 367 5.68 -1.56 6.46
CA LEU A 367 6.01 -1.96 7.82
C LEU A 367 4.75 -2.23 8.64
N GLY A 368 3.75 -1.34 8.56
CA GLY A 368 2.45 -1.54 9.20
C GLY A 368 1.75 -2.81 8.72
N GLY A 369 1.81 -3.11 7.42
CA GLY A 369 1.30 -4.35 6.83
C GLY A 369 2.03 -5.59 7.34
N PHE A 370 3.34 -5.55 7.42
CA PHE A 370 4.15 -6.63 7.97
C PHE A 370 3.74 -6.93 9.42
N LEU A 371 3.65 -5.91 10.27
CA LEU A 371 3.23 -6.05 11.67
C LEU A 371 1.78 -6.54 11.79
N PHE A 372 0.86 -6.03 10.96
CA PHE A 372 -0.54 -6.46 10.95
C PHE A 372 -0.66 -7.95 10.60
N HIS A 373 0.05 -8.41 9.56
CA HIS A 373 -0.01 -9.80 9.13
C HIS A 373 0.75 -10.77 10.04
N THR A 374 1.48 -10.29 11.05
CA THR A 374 2.00 -11.15 12.13
C THR A 374 0.86 -11.83 12.88
N ILE A 375 -0.26 -11.12 13.05
CA ILE A 375 -1.41 -11.60 13.84
C ILE A 375 -2.63 -11.96 13.00
N TRP A 376 -2.83 -11.32 11.83
CA TRP A 376 -3.96 -11.54 10.94
C TRP A 376 -3.75 -12.79 10.08
N GLU A 377 -4.85 -13.30 9.45
CA GLU A 377 -4.79 -14.38 8.44
C GLU A 377 -3.65 -14.14 7.45
N ALA A 378 -2.92 -15.21 7.14
CA ALA A 378 -1.85 -15.21 6.14
C ALA A 378 -2.39 -15.49 4.74
N ASN A 379 -1.93 -14.70 3.77
CA ASN A 379 -2.13 -14.96 2.35
C ASN A 379 -1.14 -14.09 1.54
N SER A 380 -0.39 -14.69 0.62
CA SER A 380 0.56 -13.94 -0.22
C SER A 380 -0.12 -12.90 -1.11
N ARG A 381 -1.40 -13.08 -1.48
CA ARG A 381 -2.20 -12.06 -2.17
C ARG A 381 -2.30 -10.74 -1.42
N TYR A 382 -2.29 -10.77 -0.08
CA TYR A 382 -2.34 -9.54 0.72
C TYR A 382 -1.06 -8.72 0.59
N ILE A 383 0.06 -9.38 0.25
CA ILE A 383 1.35 -8.74 0.07
C ILE A 383 1.47 -8.03 -1.28
N PHE A 384 0.62 -8.36 -2.24
CA PHE A 384 0.62 -7.76 -3.58
C PHE A 384 0.63 -6.23 -3.56
N VAL A 385 -0.28 -5.60 -2.81
CA VAL A 385 -0.37 -4.13 -2.72
C VAL A 385 0.90 -3.53 -2.09
N TYR A 386 1.49 -4.19 -1.09
CA TYR A 386 2.74 -3.73 -0.47
C TYR A 386 3.91 -3.83 -1.44
N SER A 387 3.97 -4.88 -2.25
CA SER A 387 5.00 -5.03 -3.29
C SER A 387 4.92 -3.89 -4.31
N LEU A 388 3.70 -3.51 -4.71
CA LEU A 388 3.50 -2.37 -5.60
C LEU A 388 3.90 -1.03 -4.96
N LEU A 389 3.70 -0.86 -3.64
CA LEU A 389 4.16 0.31 -2.89
C LEU A 389 5.69 0.36 -2.73
N LEU A 390 6.38 -0.79 -2.78
CA LEU A 390 7.83 -0.87 -2.73
C LEU A 390 8.51 -0.52 -4.06
N MET A 391 7.83 -0.68 -5.20
CA MET A 391 8.42 -0.49 -6.53
C MET A 391 9.10 0.88 -6.74
N PRO A 392 8.53 2.03 -6.32
CA PRO A 392 9.20 3.33 -6.39
C PRO A 392 10.55 3.35 -5.66
N TYR A 393 10.61 2.79 -4.47
CA TYR A 393 11.84 2.75 -3.65
C TYR A 393 12.87 1.76 -4.20
N CYS A 394 12.41 0.62 -4.69
CA CYS A 394 13.25 -0.34 -5.42
C CYS A 394 13.89 0.32 -6.65
N ALA A 395 13.12 1.06 -7.44
CA ALA A 395 13.62 1.79 -8.60
C ALA A 395 14.71 2.80 -8.24
N ALA A 396 14.52 3.57 -7.16
CA ALA A 396 15.52 4.50 -6.64
C ALA A 396 16.78 3.78 -6.14
N GLY A 397 16.62 2.63 -5.48
CA GLY A 397 17.74 1.80 -5.01
C GLY A 397 18.56 1.22 -6.17
N ILE A 398 17.90 0.72 -7.20
CA ILE A 398 18.56 0.21 -8.42
C ILE A 398 19.32 1.34 -9.12
N HIS A 399 18.70 2.50 -9.30
CA HIS A 399 19.36 3.68 -9.89
C HIS A 399 20.64 4.06 -9.12
N ASP A 400 20.54 4.24 -7.80
CA ASP A 400 21.69 4.58 -6.94
C ASP A 400 22.80 3.51 -7.02
N GLY A 401 22.43 2.23 -7.09
CA GLY A 401 23.35 1.12 -7.30
C GLY A 401 24.09 1.18 -8.65
N LEU A 402 23.36 1.49 -9.73
CA LEU A 402 23.95 1.64 -11.08
C LEU A 402 24.92 2.82 -11.17
N VAL A 403 24.56 3.97 -10.59
CA VAL A 403 25.42 5.16 -10.53
C VAL A 403 26.74 4.82 -9.82
N ARG A 404 26.68 4.11 -8.69
CA ARG A 404 27.88 3.69 -7.95
C ARG A 404 28.74 2.68 -8.71
N LEU A 405 28.12 1.74 -9.40
CA LEU A 405 28.83 0.78 -10.21
C LEU A 405 29.56 1.47 -11.37
N ALA A 406 28.94 2.46 -12.00
CA ALA A 406 29.56 3.27 -13.04
C ALA A 406 30.76 4.07 -12.48
N ALA A 407 30.60 4.73 -11.34
CA ALA A 407 31.66 5.48 -10.67
C ALA A 407 32.83 4.61 -10.18
N TRP A 408 32.62 3.33 -9.92
CA TRP A 408 33.68 2.38 -9.53
C TRP A 408 34.52 1.91 -10.74
N ARG A 409 33.93 1.92 -11.94
CA ARG A 409 34.59 1.50 -13.18
C ARG A 409 35.37 2.65 -13.88
N SER A 410 35.05 3.91 -13.55
CA SER A 410 35.79 5.11 -14.02
C SER A 410 37.01 5.39 -13.14
#